data_f82ec62abe91e61e51e0af50717fc398
#
_entry.id   f82ec62abe91e61e51e0af50717fc398
#
_cell.length_a   1.000
_cell.length_b   1.000
_cell.length_c   1.000
_cell.angle_alpha   90.00
_cell.angle_beta   90.00
_cell.angle_gamma   90.00
#
_symmetry.space_group_name_H-M   'P 1'
#
loop_
_entity.id
_entity.type
_entity.pdbx_description
1 polymer ?
#
loop_
_entity_poly.entity_id
_entity_poly.type
_entity_poly.pdbx_seq_one_letter_code
_entity_poly.pdbx_strand_id
1 'polypeptide(L)'
;MRKHINRLGVRTVSAVAAMVFAANAAWALAPFKVQDIRVEGLQRVEPGTIFASLPLRVGDEYNDEKGAAAIRSLFGLGLFNDVRLEASGNVLVVVVEERPT
;
A
#
# COMPACT_ATOMS: atom_id res chain seq x y z
N MET A 1 -33.49 37.08 -0.49
CA MET A 1 -32.80 36.65 -1.68
C MET A 1 -31.33 36.44 -1.48
N ARG A 2 -30.64 37.41 -0.92
CA ARG A 2 -29.20 37.28 -0.68
C ARG A 2 -28.83 36.14 0.25
N LYS A 3 -29.71 35.81 1.16
CA LYS A 3 -29.50 34.73 2.11
C LYS A 3 -29.32 33.36 1.45
N HIS A 4 -29.93 33.20 0.29
CA HIS A 4 -29.84 31.92 -0.43
C HIS A 4 -28.43 31.64 -0.92
N ILE A 5 -27.71 32.66 -1.35
CA ILE A 5 -26.35 32.53 -1.85
C ILE A 5 -25.41 32.07 -0.75
N ASN A 6 -25.55 32.63 0.44
CA ASN A 6 -24.71 32.26 1.58
C ASN A 6 -24.88 30.80 1.96
N ARG A 7 -26.10 30.31 1.92
CA ARG A 7 -26.36 28.91 2.25
C ARG A 7 -25.73 27.96 1.27
N LEU A 8 -25.74 28.31 0.00
CA LEU A 8 -25.10 27.49 -1.02
C LEU A 8 -23.59 27.41 -0.84
N GLY A 9 -22.97 28.53 -0.48
CA GLY A 9 -21.55 28.55 -0.21
C GLY A 9 -21.13 27.63 0.92
N VAL A 10 -21.89 27.62 1.99
CA VAL A 10 -21.62 26.75 3.15
C VAL A 10 -21.71 25.28 2.76
N ARG A 11 -22.70 24.90 1.99
CA ARG A 11 -22.85 23.51 1.54
C ARG A 11 -21.68 23.05 0.69
N THR A 12 -21.21 23.91 -0.18
CA THR A 12 -20.08 23.57 -1.04
C THR A 12 -18.83 23.29 -0.23
N VAL A 13 -18.56 24.09 0.79
CA VAL A 13 -17.41 23.88 1.66
C VAL A 13 -17.48 22.53 2.38
N SER A 14 -18.66 22.19 2.88
CA SER A 14 -18.85 20.91 3.58
C SER A 14 -18.59 19.73 2.67
N ALA A 15 -19.03 19.79 1.41
CA ALA A 15 -18.81 18.72 0.45
C ALA A 15 -17.32 18.52 0.16
N VAL A 16 -16.57 19.59 0.02
CA VAL A 16 -15.13 19.50 -0.23
C VAL A 16 -14.42 18.86 0.94
N ALA A 17 -14.78 19.21 2.15
CA ALA A 17 -14.17 18.63 3.34
C ALA A 17 -14.40 17.10 3.41
N ALA A 18 -15.60 16.66 3.05
CA ALA A 18 -15.92 15.24 3.05
C ALA A 18 -15.07 14.47 2.04
N MET A 19 -14.82 15.03 0.87
CA MET A 19 -13.99 14.39 -0.15
C MET A 19 -12.55 14.25 0.29
N VAL A 20 -11.99 15.25 0.93
CA VAL A 20 -10.63 15.20 1.45
C VAL A 20 -10.48 14.09 2.48
N PHE A 21 -11.46 13.94 3.35
CA PHE A 21 -11.43 12.89 4.37
C PHE A 21 -11.48 11.49 3.74
N ALA A 22 -12.29 11.31 2.72
CA ALA A 22 -12.37 10.03 2.00
C ALA A 22 -11.05 9.68 1.31
N ALA A 23 -10.34 10.67 0.77
CA ALA A 23 -9.06 10.45 0.13
C ALA A 23 -8.02 9.93 1.13
N ASN A 24 -8.01 10.42 2.36
CA ASN A 24 -7.09 9.93 3.38
C ASN A 24 -7.32 8.47 3.73
N ALA A 25 -8.56 8.02 3.70
CA ALA A 25 -8.88 6.63 4.00
C ALA A 25 -8.37 5.67 2.93
N ALA A 26 -8.06 6.15 1.73
CA ALA A 26 -7.58 5.31 0.63
C ALA A 26 -6.12 4.86 0.79
N TRP A 27 -5.39 5.34 1.77
CA TRP A 27 -3.99 4.96 2.00
C TRP A 27 -3.83 3.53 2.52
N ALA A 28 -4.82 3.02 3.22
CA ALA A 28 -4.80 1.64 3.68
C ALA A 28 -5.25 0.73 2.54
N LEU A 29 -4.51 -0.35 2.29
CA LEU A 29 -4.91 -1.34 1.31
C LEU A 29 -6.08 -2.15 1.85
N ALA A 30 -7.14 -2.28 1.06
CA ALA A 30 -8.26 -3.12 1.42
C ALA A 30 -7.81 -4.58 1.40
N PRO A 31 -8.33 -5.44 2.30
CA PRO A 31 -8.03 -6.85 2.25
C PRO A 31 -8.43 -7.46 0.90
N PHE A 32 -7.60 -8.33 0.37
CA PHE A 32 -7.89 -9.02 -0.88
C PHE A 32 -7.17 -10.35 -0.93
N LYS A 33 -7.65 -11.23 -1.79
CA LYS A 33 -6.99 -12.51 -2.02
C LYS A 33 -5.88 -12.32 -3.04
N VAL A 34 -4.68 -12.72 -2.67
CA VAL A 34 -3.49 -12.54 -3.51
C VAL A 34 -3.53 -13.54 -4.65
N GLN A 35 -3.64 -13.04 -5.88
CA GLN A 35 -3.61 -13.88 -7.08
C GLN A 35 -2.20 -14.05 -7.62
N ASP A 36 -1.36 -13.06 -7.41
CA ASP A 36 0.03 -13.10 -7.84
C ASP A 36 0.85 -12.14 -6.99
N ILE A 37 2.15 -12.38 -6.95
CA ILE A 37 3.09 -11.54 -6.22
C ILE A 37 4.21 -11.15 -7.18
N ARG A 38 4.47 -9.84 -7.29
CA ARG A 38 5.54 -9.30 -8.10
C ARG A 38 6.53 -8.56 -7.22
N VAL A 39 7.78 -8.58 -7.61
CA VAL A 39 8.83 -7.87 -6.90
C VAL A 39 9.50 -6.91 -7.88
N GLU A 40 9.61 -5.65 -7.50
CA GLU A 40 10.24 -4.62 -8.30
C GLU A 40 11.41 -4.00 -7.55
N GLY A 41 12.40 -3.54 -8.28
CA GLY A 41 13.55 -2.84 -7.73
C GLY A 41 14.74 -3.73 -7.41
N LEU A 42 14.66 -5.03 -7.66
CA LEU A 42 15.79 -5.94 -7.43
C LEU A 42 16.89 -5.69 -8.43
N GLN A 43 18.14 -5.70 -7.96
CA GLN A 43 19.33 -5.56 -8.78
C GLN A 43 20.29 -6.72 -8.54
N ARG A 44 20.68 -6.95 -7.30
CA ARG A 44 21.60 -8.02 -6.91
C ARG A 44 20.94 -9.14 -6.14
N VAL A 45 19.88 -8.80 -5.41
CA VAL A 45 19.15 -9.77 -4.61
C VAL A 45 18.24 -10.58 -5.52
N GLU A 46 18.23 -11.89 -5.34
CA GLU A 46 17.38 -12.76 -6.12
C GLU A 46 15.94 -12.73 -5.63
N PRO A 47 14.94 -12.85 -6.52
CA PRO A 47 13.53 -12.87 -6.12
C PRO A 47 13.21 -13.97 -5.13
N GLY A 48 13.87 -15.11 -5.21
CA GLY A 48 13.65 -16.20 -4.27
C GLY A 48 13.91 -15.82 -2.81
N THR A 49 14.85 -14.92 -2.56
CA THR A 49 15.12 -14.43 -1.22
C THR A 49 13.92 -13.68 -0.66
N ILE A 50 13.27 -12.87 -1.51
CA ILE A 50 12.06 -12.15 -1.11
C ILE A 50 10.94 -13.13 -0.79
N PHE A 51 10.67 -14.07 -1.69
CA PHE A 51 9.57 -15.01 -1.52
C PHE A 51 9.77 -15.90 -0.28
N ALA A 52 11.00 -16.27 0.02
CA ALA A 52 11.30 -17.07 1.19
C ALA A 52 11.04 -16.32 2.51
N SER A 53 11.15 -15.00 2.49
CA SER A 53 10.98 -14.17 3.68
C SER A 53 9.57 -13.62 3.84
N LEU A 54 8.75 -13.69 2.79
CA LEU A 54 7.38 -13.19 2.86
C LEU A 54 6.50 -14.14 3.66
N PRO A 55 5.70 -13.61 4.59
CA PRO A 55 4.70 -14.42 5.32
C PRO A 55 3.43 -14.66 4.50
N LEU A 56 3.41 -14.21 3.25
CA LEU A 56 2.28 -14.33 2.34
C LEU A 56 2.65 -15.16 1.13
N ARG A 57 1.69 -15.91 0.63
CA ARG A 57 1.84 -16.68 -0.60
C ARG A 57 0.65 -16.43 -1.52
N VAL A 58 0.80 -16.80 -2.78
CA VAL A 58 -0.32 -16.76 -3.73
C VAL A 58 -1.44 -17.62 -3.18
N GLY A 59 -2.64 -17.06 -3.15
CA GLY A 59 -3.82 -17.72 -2.59
C GLY A 59 -4.16 -17.28 -1.18
N ASP A 60 -3.24 -16.63 -0.47
CA ASP A 60 -3.48 -16.10 0.87
C ASP A 60 -4.28 -14.81 0.79
N GLU A 61 -4.92 -14.47 1.88
CA GLU A 61 -5.61 -13.20 2.01
C GLU A 61 -4.65 -12.16 2.57
N TYR A 62 -4.54 -11.04 1.85
CA TYR A 62 -3.77 -9.90 2.32
C TYR A 62 -4.61 -9.07 3.30
N ASN A 63 -3.98 -8.62 4.39
CA ASN A 63 -4.53 -7.60 5.28
C ASN A 63 -3.38 -6.74 5.81
N ASP A 64 -3.72 -5.66 6.52
CA ASP A 64 -2.71 -4.71 7.00
C ASP A 64 -1.72 -5.36 7.97
N GLU A 65 -2.18 -6.29 8.77
CA GLU A 65 -1.33 -6.99 9.73
C GLU A 65 -0.29 -7.84 9.00
N LYS A 66 -0.69 -8.57 7.99
CA LYS A 66 0.24 -9.38 7.18
C LYS A 66 1.17 -8.49 6.37
N GLY A 67 0.67 -7.36 5.89
CA GLY A 67 1.49 -6.38 5.18
C GLY A 67 2.59 -5.82 6.06
N ALA A 68 2.26 -5.45 7.29
CA ALA A 68 3.24 -4.94 8.24
C ALA A 68 4.28 -6.01 8.59
N ALA A 69 3.85 -7.25 8.77
CA ALA A 69 4.74 -8.37 9.02
C ALA A 69 5.70 -8.61 7.87
N ALA A 70 5.20 -8.51 6.64
CA ALA A 70 6.03 -8.66 5.44
C ALA A 70 7.11 -7.59 5.37
N ILE A 71 6.75 -6.34 5.61
CA ILE A 71 7.70 -5.24 5.60
C ILE A 71 8.78 -5.46 6.66
N ARG A 72 8.40 -5.82 7.88
CA ARG A 72 9.36 -6.10 8.95
C ARG A 72 10.31 -7.24 8.60
N SER A 73 9.77 -8.30 8.00
CA SER A 73 10.59 -9.45 7.60
C SER A 73 11.62 -9.07 6.55
N LEU A 74 11.23 -8.27 5.57
CA LEU A 74 12.15 -7.85 4.51
C LEU A 74 13.20 -6.87 5.02
N PHE A 75 12.83 -5.91 5.87
CA PHE A 75 13.80 -5.05 6.50
C PHE A 75 14.78 -5.83 7.38
N GLY A 76 14.30 -6.89 8.02
CA GLY A 76 15.12 -7.74 8.86
C GLY A 76 16.26 -8.44 8.12
N LEU A 77 16.16 -8.58 6.80
CA LEU A 77 17.24 -9.14 5.99
C LEU A 77 18.48 -8.24 5.93
N GLY A 78 18.32 -6.95 6.20
CA GLY A 78 19.42 -6.00 6.16
C GLY A 78 19.90 -5.64 4.76
N LEU A 79 19.15 -5.98 3.73
CA LEU A 79 19.54 -5.80 2.33
C LEU A 79 18.93 -4.56 1.67
N PHE A 80 17.93 -3.95 2.30
CA PHE A 80 17.12 -2.92 1.67
C PHE A 80 17.12 -1.62 2.45
N ASN A 81 17.18 -0.51 1.73
CA ASN A 81 16.97 0.83 2.29
C ASN A 81 15.49 1.15 2.42
N ASP A 82 14.67 0.59 1.54
CA ASP A 82 13.24 0.84 1.56
C ASP A 82 12.49 -0.40 1.08
N VAL A 83 11.32 -0.60 1.66
CA VAL A 83 10.40 -1.68 1.28
C VAL A 83 8.99 -1.11 1.32
N ARG A 84 8.26 -1.27 0.21
CA ARG A 84 6.87 -0.84 0.12
C ARG A 84 6.03 -1.95 -0.47
N LEU A 85 4.77 -1.96 -0.10
CA LEU A 85 3.80 -2.87 -0.67
C LEU A 85 2.74 -2.06 -1.42
N GLU A 86 2.43 -2.51 -2.62
CA GLU A 86 1.40 -1.92 -3.45
C GLU A 86 0.47 -3.01 -3.93
N ALA A 87 -0.75 -2.64 -4.27
CA ALA A 87 -1.72 -3.57 -4.82
C ALA A 87 -2.18 -3.06 -6.19
N SER A 88 -2.14 -3.95 -7.17
CA SER A 88 -2.65 -3.67 -8.51
C SER A 88 -3.67 -4.76 -8.83
N GLY A 89 -4.97 -4.42 -8.70
CA GLY A 89 -6.00 -5.44 -8.71
C GLY A 89 -5.80 -6.39 -7.54
N ASN A 90 -5.70 -7.69 -7.83
CA ASN A 90 -5.41 -8.70 -6.81
C ASN A 90 -3.95 -9.16 -6.84
N VAL A 91 -3.08 -8.36 -7.46
CA VAL A 91 -1.64 -8.63 -7.50
C VAL A 91 -0.96 -7.80 -6.42
N LEU A 92 -0.20 -8.47 -5.57
CA LEU A 92 0.62 -7.80 -4.57
C LEU A 92 1.97 -7.46 -5.19
N VAL A 93 2.34 -6.19 -5.17
CA VAL A 93 3.60 -5.72 -5.70
C VAL A 93 4.50 -5.32 -4.54
N VAL A 94 5.64 -5.98 -4.43
CA VAL A 94 6.65 -5.68 -3.42
C VAL A 94 7.70 -4.79 -4.07
N VAL A 95 7.78 -3.54 -3.64
CA VAL A 95 8.74 -2.58 -4.19
C VAL A 95 9.87 -2.42 -3.18
N VAL A 96 11.08 -2.73 -3.60
CA VAL A 96 12.24 -2.67 -2.73
C VAL A 96 13.32 -1.78 -3.33
N GLU A 97 14.11 -1.19 -2.45
CA GLU A 97 15.30 -0.46 -2.83
C GLU A 97 16.48 -1.08 -2.11
N GLU A 98 17.39 -1.69 -2.87
CA GLU A 98 18.54 -2.36 -2.29
C GLU A 98 19.54 -1.35 -1.74
N ARG A 99 20.22 -1.72 -0.67
CA ARG A 99 21.29 -0.90 -0.12
C ARG A 99 22.49 -0.93 -1.07
N PRO A 100 23.11 0.23 -1.31
CA PRO A 100 24.37 0.25 -2.04
C PRO A 100 25.46 -0.44 -1.22
N THR A 101 26.33 -1.13 -1.87
CA THR A 101 27.46 -1.81 -1.22
C THR A 101 28.69 -0.93 -1.18
#